data_6cbe8cb4f10acd57af92f114273c26d9
#
_entry.id   6cbe8cb4f10acd57af92f114273c26d9
#
_cell.length_a   1.000
_cell.length_b   1.000
_cell.length_c   1.000
_cell.angle_alpha   90.00
_cell.angle_beta   90.00
_cell.angle_gamma   90.00
#
_symmetry.space_group_name_H-M   'P 1'
#
loop_
_entity.id
_entity.type
_entity.pdbx_description
1 polymer ?
#
loop_
_entity_poly.entity_id
_entity_poly.type
_entity_poly.pdbx_seq_one_letter_code
_entity_poly.pdbx_strand_id
1 'polypeptide(L)'
;MHTMTSRLGLSVLKRANPIANSRLTKASFSSTARTFDGARGRETGPLPPYGPVGVAKALEAPPDAPAKPTLLTNEFSLADRVALVSGGNRGLGLEMALALIEAGARAVYCVDLPRQPGEEWTKVRDYAARLEGLPSEGRLEYMSADVRDQEAVWKLGETIGNREGRVDACVAAAGVLKSHTDCLTYPAKQFQEVMDVNVNGVLFTAQAAGQQMARFGNGGSIILVASMSGSITNKDHAWVSYNTSKSAVLQMARSMACELGPKRIRVNTLSPGHIYTNMTAAYLDTQPHLLDKWASLNPLGRIGRPDELRGVVAWLASDASTFCTGSDILVSGGHHAW
;
A
#
# COMPACT_ATOMS: atom_id res chain seq x y z
N MET A 1 -68.80 -20.05 23.66
CA MET A 1 -68.87 -21.10 24.69
C MET A 1 -67.50 -21.74 24.87
N HIS A 2 -67.07 -21.70 26.10
CA HIS A 2 -65.92 -22.35 26.74
C HIS A 2 -64.47 -21.88 26.43
N THR A 3 -64.09 -21.03 27.30
CA THR A 3 -62.76 -20.78 27.90
C THR A 3 -62.11 -22.06 28.39
N MET A 4 -60.78 -22.18 28.18
CA MET A 4 -59.91 -22.83 29.16
C MET A 4 -58.50 -22.24 29.12
N THR A 5 -58.19 -21.53 30.17
CA THR A 5 -56.90 -21.08 30.62
C THR A 5 -56.11 -22.26 31.22
N SER A 6 -54.81 -22.37 30.91
CA SER A 6 -53.89 -23.06 31.82
C SER A 6 -52.56 -22.32 31.93
N ARG A 7 -52.32 -21.85 33.13
CA ARG A 7 -51.07 -21.35 33.68
C ARG A 7 -50.12 -22.53 33.97
N LEU A 8 -48.85 -22.39 33.61
CA LEU A 8 -47.69 -23.07 34.21
C LEU A 8 -46.54 -22.08 34.09
N GLY A 9 -46.00 -21.48 35.08
CA GLY A 9 -45.36 -22.03 36.24
C GLY A 9 -43.88 -21.70 36.08
N LEU A 10 -43.44 -20.44 36.46
CA LEU A 10 -42.02 -20.07 36.54
C LEU A 10 -41.35 -20.88 37.68
N SER A 11 -40.21 -21.49 37.40
CA SER A 11 -39.18 -21.77 38.42
C SER A 11 -37.89 -21.16 37.98
N VAL A 12 -37.53 -20.10 38.68
CA VAL A 12 -36.22 -19.38 38.64
C VAL A 12 -35.24 -20.21 39.45
N LEU A 13 -34.18 -20.69 38.78
CA LEU A 13 -32.98 -21.16 39.47
C LEU A 13 -31.86 -20.15 39.24
N LYS A 14 -31.67 -19.28 40.23
CA LYS A 14 -30.47 -18.47 40.41
C LYS A 14 -29.30 -19.38 40.74
N ARG A 15 -28.29 -19.43 39.90
CA ARG A 15 -26.90 -19.74 40.31
C ARG A 15 -26.03 -18.54 40.00
N ALA A 16 -25.69 -17.80 41.03
CA ALA A 16 -24.68 -16.77 40.99
C ALA A 16 -23.31 -17.46 41.09
N ASN A 17 -22.45 -17.25 40.11
CA ASN A 17 -21.00 -17.47 40.25
C ASN A 17 -20.37 -16.13 40.68
N PRO A 18 -19.53 -16.08 41.70
CA PRO A 18 -18.82 -14.87 42.06
C PRO A 18 -17.70 -14.60 41.07
N ILE A 19 -17.87 -13.51 40.29
CA ILE A 19 -16.79 -12.92 39.52
C ILE A 19 -15.80 -12.32 40.49
N ALA A 20 -14.59 -12.84 40.47
CA ALA A 20 -13.48 -12.30 41.26
C ALA A 20 -13.25 -10.82 40.89
N ASN A 21 -13.32 -9.97 41.92
CA ASN A 21 -12.92 -8.58 41.86
C ASN A 21 -11.43 -8.45 41.52
N SER A 22 -11.10 -8.34 40.24
CA SER A 22 -9.81 -7.81 39.85
C SER A 22 -9.83 -6.30 40.17
N ARG A 23 -9.02 -5.89 41.09
CA ARG A 23 -8.78 -4.48 41.43
C ARG A 23 -8.31 -3.76 40.16
N LEU A 24 -9.22 -3.03 39.55
CA LEU A 24 -8.84 -1.95 38.61
C LEU A 24 -8.12 -0.89 39.46
N THR A 25 -6.80 -0.91 39.42
CA THR A 25 -5.99 0.22 39.91
C THR A 25 -6.41 1.43 39.08
N LYS A 26 -7.07 2.38 39.73
CA LYS A 26 -7.34 3.72 39.21
C LYS A 26 -5.98 4.32 38.85
N ALA A 27 -5.66 4.36 37.56
CA ALA A 27 -4.61 5.22 37.07
C ALA A 27 -5.05 6.65 37.38
N SER A 28 -4.38 7.30 38.35
CA SER A 28 -4.59 8.70 38.62
C SER A 28 -4.14 9.50 37.41
N PHE A 29 -5.10 10.04 36.64
CA PHE A 29 -4.80 11.07 35.67
C PHE A 29 -4.32 12.31 36.42
N SER A 30 -3.01 12.50 36.53
CA SER A 30 -2.41 13.75 36.93
C SER A 30 -2.73 14.80 35.86
N SER A 31 -3.54 15.79 36.19
CA SER A 31 -3.89 16.93 35.33
C SER A 31 -2.77 18.00 35.32
N THR A 32 -1.52 17.59 35.22
CA THR A 32 -0.47 18.55 34.84
C THR A 32 -0.71 18.89 33.39
N ALA A 33 -1.04 20.14 33.11
CA ALA A 33 -1.06 20.69 31.77
C ALA A 33 0.29 20.32 31.10
N ARG A 34 0.28 19.29 30.26
CA ARG A 34 1.44 18.95 29.47
C ARG A 34 1.55 20.06 28.45
N THR A 35 2.51 20.95 28.65
CA THR A 35 3.00 21.81 27.60
C THR A 35 3.26 20.91 26.39
N PHE A 36 2.87 21.36 25.24
CA PHE A 36 3.10 20.70 23.96
C PHE A 36 4.63 20.71 23.72
N ASP A 37 5.34 19.91 24.50
CA ASP A 37 6.77 19.67 24.34
C ASP A 37 6.87 18.70 23.16
N GLY A 38 6.96 19.31 22.00
CA GLY A 38 6.75 18.67 20.72
C GLY A 38 7.53 17.37 20.61
N ALA A 39 6.84 16.31 20.33
CA ALA A 39 7.36 15.06 19.81
C ALA A 39 8.32 14.24 20.72
N ARG A 40 8.45 14.51 22.00
CA ARG A 40 9.33 13.75 22.91
C ARG A 40 8.63 12.71 23.80
N GLY A 41 7.32 12.61 23.73
CA GLY A 41 6.55 11.65 24.52
C GLY A 41 6.29 10.34 23.81
N ARG A 42 6.18 9.24 24.56
CA ARG A 42 5.73 7.94 24.04
C ARG A 42 4.35 7.99 23.38
N GLU A 43 3.56 9.01 23.65
CA GLU A 43 2.21 9.23 23.14
C GLU A 43 2.20 9.82 21.72
N THR A 44 3.28 10.50 21.31
CA THR A 44 3.39 11.14 19.99
C THR A 44 4.29 10.39 19.00
N GLY A 45 4.81 9.22 19.40
CA GLY A 45 5.75 8.45 18.61
C GLY A 45 7.20 8.96 18.67
N PRO A 46 8.18 8.16 18.25
CA PRO A 46 9.58 8.55 18.22
C PRO A 46 9.82 9.59 17.13
N LEU A 47 10.74 10.53 17.40
CA LEU A 47 11.27 11.41 16.37
C LEU A 47 12.02 10.62 15.30
N PRO A 48 12.04 11.12 14.05
CA PRO A 48 12.92 10.58 13.01
C PRO A 48 14.39 10.64 13.44
N PRO A 49 15.26 9.77 12.88
CA PRO A 49 16.70 9.77 13.19
C PRO A 49 17.42 11.12 12.96
N TYR A 50 16.87 11.93 12.05
CA TYR A 50 17.37 13.27 11.73
C TYR A 50 16.83 14.38 12.64
N GLY A 51 16.10 14.03 13.70
CA GLY A 51 15.57 14.97 14.69
C GLY A 51 14.27 15.69 14.28
N PRO A 52 13.92 16.79 14.98
CA PRO A 52 12.70 17.52 14.71
C PRO A 52 12.70 18.18 13.34
N VAL A 53 11.52 18.34 12.76
CA VAL A 53 11.27 18.96 11.46
C VAL A 53 10.24 20.09 11.56
N GLY A 54 10.09 20.87 10.50
CA GLY A 54 9.06 21.90 10.41
C GLY A 54 9.16 22.96 11.51
N VAL A 55 8.01 23.33 12.08
CA VAL A 55 7.92 24.36 13.11
C VAL A 55 8.71 23.99 14.37
N ALA A 56 8.68 22.72 14.79
CA ALA A 56 9.43 22.27 15.97
C ALA A 56 10.94 22.52 15.80
N LYS A 57 11.49 22.19 14.62
CA LYS A 57 12.89 22.48 14.31
C LYS A 57 13.19 23.99 14.32
N ALA A 58 12.29 24.81 13.74
CA ALA A 58 12.49 26.26 13.71
C ALA A 58 12.49 26.90 15.10
N LEU A 59 11.66 26.39 16.01
CA LEU A 59 11.58 26.87 17.40
C LEU A 59 12.80 26.45 18.27
N GLU A 60 13.43 25.34 17.95
CA GLU A 60 14.62 24.84 18.65
C GLU A 60 15.95 25.38 18.06
N ALA A 61 15.90 25.93 16.85
CA ALA A 61 17.11 26.42 16.18
C ALA A 61 17.65 27.69 16.85
N PRO A 62 18.98 27.78 17.12
CA PRO A 62 19.59 29.02 17.54
C PRO A 62 19.38 30.13 16.50
N PRO A 63 19.21 31.42 16.91
CA PRO A 63 18.91 32.53 15.99
C PRO A 63 19.90 32.70 14.84
N ASP A 64 21.17 32.40 15.08
CA ASP A 64 22.27 32.56 14.10
C ASP A 64 22.65 31.23 13.39
N ALA A 65 21.92 30.15 13.65
CA ALA A 65 22.23 28.86 13.01
C ALA A 65 21.76 28.84 11.55
N PRO A 66 22.57 28.28 10.62
CA PRO A 66 22.15 28.15 9.23
C PRO A 66 20.95 27.22 9.11
N ALA A 67 19.85 27.72 8.54
CA ALA A 67 18.63 26.96 8.29
C ALA A 67 18.76 26.13 7.00
N LYS A 68 18.46 24.82 7.09
CA LYS A 68 18.42 23.91 5.93
C LYS A 68 17.02 23.30 5.79
N PRO A 69 16.46 23.23 4.57
CA PRO A 69 15.19 22.57 4.33
C PRO A 69 15.28 21.07 4.65
N THR A 70 14.21 20.48 5.18
CA THR A 70 14.16 19.06 5.53
C THR A 70 13.15 18.28 4.70
N LEU A 71 12.10 18.95 4.21
CA LEU A 71 10.96 18.29 3.58
C LEU A 71 11.39 17.33 2.45
N LEU A 72 12.09 17.84 1.43
CA LEU A 72 12.50 17.03 0.30
C LEU A 72 13.81 16.26 0.56
N THR A 73 14.70 16.79 1.39
CA THR A 73 16.02 16.19 1.64
C THR A 73 16.00 15.08 2.69
N ASN A 74 15.01 15.06 3.57
CA ASN A 74 14.89 14.10 4.67
C ASN A 74 13.57 13.34 4.63
N GLU A 75 12.44 14.08 4.72
CA GLU A 75 11.14 13.46 4.93
C GLU A 75 10.66 12.66 3.72
N PHE A 76 10.87 13.16 2.49
CA PHE A 76 10.60 12.44 1.24
C PHE A 76 11.76 11.55 0.78
N SER A 77 12.92 11.63 1.40
CA SER A 77 14.10 10.85 1.00
C SER A 77 13.95 9.37 1.35
N LEU A 78 14.31 8.52 0.40
CA LEU A 78 14.45 7.08 0.57
C LEU A 78 15.93 6.65 0.66
N ALA A 79 16.82 7.57 1.02
CA ALA A 79 18.25 7.29 1.14
C ALA A 79 18.52 6.01 1.94
N ASP A 80 19.37 5.14 1.38
CA ASP A 80 19.72 3.81 1.93
C ASP A 80 18.56 2.83 2.13
N ARG A 81 17.36 3.09 1.60
CA ARG A 81 16.22 2.17 1.71
C ARG A 81 16.22 1.12 0.62
N VAL A 82 15.64 -0.02 0.94
CA VAL A 82 15.47 -1.17 0.05
C VAL A 82 13.98 -1.41 -0.17
N ALA A 83 13.59 -1.56 -1.42
CA ALA A 83 12.20 -1.76 -1.80
C ALA A 83 11.98 -3.05 -2.62
N LEU A 84 10.78 -3.63 -2.46
CA LEU A 84 10.26 -4.74 -3.24
C LEU A 84 9.05 -4.26 -4.05
N VAL A 85 9.03 -4.50 -5.36
CA VAL A 85 7.92 -4.12 -6.25
C VAL A 85 7.50 -5.34 -7.07
N SER A 86 6.31 -5.90 -6.82
CA SER A 86 5.75 -6.95 -7.69
C SER A 86 5.01 -6.34 -8.89
N GLY A 87 4.97 -7.07 -10.02
CA GLY A 87 4.50 -6.50 -11.29
C GLY A 87 5.46 -5.45 -11.85
N GLY A 88 6.75 -5.54 -11.49
CA GLY A 88 7.77 -4.52 -11.74
C GLY A 88 8.46 -4.59 -13.10
N ASN A 89 8.06 -5.50 -13.98
CA ASN A 89 8.70 -5.64 -15.31
C ASN A 89 8.27 -4.56 -16.30
N ARG A 90 7.11 -3.95 -16.11
CA ARG A 90 6.52 -2.95 -17.02
C ARG A 90 5.41 -2.14 -16.35
N GLY A 91 4.90 -1.15 -17.09
CA GLY A 91 3.71 -0.40 -16.72
C GLY A 91 3.82 0.29 -15.34
N LEU A 92 2.74 0.27 -14.54
CA LEU A 92 2.69 1.00 -13.28
C LEU A 92 3.76 0.53 -12.27
N GLY A 93 4.01 -0.78 -12.19
CA GLY A 93 5.01 -1.31 -11.26
C GLY A 93 6.43 -0.83 -11.58
N LEU A 94 6.81 -0.80 -12.86
CA LEU A 94 8.11 -0.29 -13.29
C LEU A 94 8.24 1.22 -13.07
N GLU A 95 7.19 1.99 -13.36
CA GLU A 95 7.15 3.43 -13.09
C GLU A 95 7.33 3.75 -11.61
N MET A 96 6.64 3.00 -10.74
CA MET A 96 6.77 3.14 -9.29
C MET A 96 8.16 2.71 -8.80
N ALA A 97 8.76 1.67 -9.40
CA ALA A 97 10.12 1.24 -9.08
C ALA A 97 11.16 2.33 -9.39
N LEU A 98 11.04 2.96 -10.57
CA LEU A 98 11.91 4.08 -10.94
C LEU A 98 11.71 5.28 -10.00
N ALA A 99 10.46 5.58 -9.63
CA ALA A 99 10.18 6.66 -8.68
C ALA A 99 10.85 6.45 -7.31
N LEU A 100 10.89 5.20 -6.82
CA LEU A 100 11.57 4.87 -5.57
C LEU A 100 13.10 5.05 -5.68
N ILE A 101 13.71 4.70 -6.83
CA ILE A 101 15.14 4.96 -7.09
C ILE A 101 15.40 6.47 -7.10
N GLU A 102 14.62 7.26 -7.84
CA GLU A 102 14.79 8.71 -7.92
C GLU A 102 14.54 9.42 -6.58
N ALA A 103 13.73 8.82 -5.70
CA ALA A 103 13.57 9.27 -4.32
C ALA A 103 14.77 8.90 -3.41
N GLY A 104 15.77 8.16 -3.93
CA GLY A 104 17.03 7.85 -3.25
C GLY A 104 17.16 6.42 -2.74
N ALA A 105 16.24 5.50 -3.06
CA ALA A 105 16.39 4.10 -2.67
C ALA A 105 17.67 3.49 -3.25
N ARG A 106 18.47 2.82 -2.42
CA ARG A 106 19.71 2.18 -2.89
C ARG A 106 19.49 0.91 -3.70
N ALA A 107 18.37 0.22 -3.46
CA ALA A 107 17.99 -0.95 -4.22
C ALA A 107 16.46 -1.11 -4.32
N VAL A 108 15.97 -1.37 -5.52
CA VAL A 108 14.56 -1.71 -5.78
C VAL A 108 14.51 -3.03 -6.54
N TYR A 109 13.93 -4.03 -5.92
CA TYR A 109 13.76 -5.37 -6.48
C TYR A 109 12.43 -5.46 -7.20
N CYS A 110 12.48 -5.52 -8.52
CA CYS A 110 11.34 -5.74 -9.39
C CYS A 110 11.09 -7.25 -9.53
N VAL A 111 9.89 -7.69 -9.13
CA VAL A 111 9.48 -9.09 -9.23
C VAL A 111 8.39 -9.24 -10.25
N ASP A 112 8.53 -10.20 -11.18
CA ASP A 112 7.51 -10.48 -12.18
C ASP A 112 7.60 -11.95 -12.64
N LEU A 113 6.59 -12.43 -13.37
CA LEU A 113 6.47 -13.81 -13.83
C LEU A 113 7.54 -14.22 -14.88
N PRO A 114 7.89 -13.40 -15.90
CA PRO A 114 8.90 -13.76 -16.89
C PRO A 114 10.25 -14.11 -16.26
N ARG A 115 10.93 -15.15 -16.78
CA ARG A 115 12.26 -15.54 -16.29
C ARG A 115 13.33 -14.48 -16.52
N GLN A 116 13.19 -13.70 -17.58
CA GLN A 116 14.07 -12.60 -17.96
C GLN A 116 13.28 -11.30 -18.04
N PRO A 117 13.87 -10.18 -17.67
CA PRO A 117 13.23 -8.88 -17.80
C PRO A 117 12.98 -8.52 -19.26
N GLY A 118 11.96 -7.73 -19.51
CA GLY A 118 11.66 -7.16 -20.82
C GLY A 118 12.63 -6.04 -21.22
N GLU A 119 12.57 -5.65 -22.50
CA GLU A 119 13.39 -4.57 -23.05
C GLU A 119 13.11 -3.23 -22.35
N GLU A 120 11.84 -2.93 -22.06
CA GLU A 120 11.43 -1.72 -21.32
C GLU A 120 12.13 -1.66 -19.95
N TRP A 121 12.08 -2.75 -19.17
CA TRP A 121 12.76 -2.83 -17.89
C TRP A 121 14.26 -2.64 -18.00
N THR A 122 14.89 -3.25 -19.00
CA THR A 122 16.33 -3.14 -19.22
C THR A 122 16.75 -1.70 -19.50
N LYS A 123 16.00 -0.99 -20.36
CA LYS A 123 16.25 0.43 -20.64
C LYS A 123 16.10 1.30 -19.40
N VAL A 124 15.07 1.03 -18.57
CA VAL A 124 14.85 1.78 -17.32
C VAL A 124 15.95 1.50 -16.30
N ARG A 125 16.41 0.25 -16.17
CA ARG A 125 17.57 -0.10 -15.32
C ARG A 125 18.82 0.67 -15.75
N ASP A 126 19.14 0.68 -17.03
CA ASP A 126 20.33 1.34 -17.56
C ASP A 126 20.22 2.87 -17.44
N TYR A 127 19.03 3.42 -17.49
CA TYR A 127 18.78 4.82 -17.16
C TYR A 127 19.00 5.10 -15.67
N ALA A 128 18.40 4.28 -14.79
CA ALA A 128 18.51 4.42 -13.34
C ALA A 128 19.98 4.36 -12.85
N ALA A 129 20.80 3.51 -13.48
CA ALA A 129 22.23 3.38 -13.15
C ALA A 129 23.08 4.63 -13.51
N ARG A 130 22.53 5.58 -14.29
CA ARG A 130 23.19 6.82 -14.70
C ARG A 130 22.63 8.06 -14.01
N LEU A 131 21.70 7.89 -13.08
CA LEU A 131 21.12 9.02 -12.34
C LEU A 131 22.18 9.66 -11.46
N GLU A 132 22.39 10.95 -11.62
CA GLU A 132 23.30 11.76 -10.83
C GLU A 132 22.57 12.54 -9.75
N GLY A 133 23.29 12.93 -8.70
CA GLY A 133 22.73 13.77 -7.63
C GLY A 133 21.83 13.04 -6.63
N LEU A 134 21.74 11.72 -6.71
CA LEU A 134 21.01 10.92 -5.72
C LEU A 134 21.83 10.80 -4.42
N PRO A 135 21.15 10.67 -3.26
CA PRO A 135 21.81 10.48 -1.97
C PRO A 135 22.51 9.12 -1.84
N SER A 136 22.20 8.15 -2.70
CA SER A 136 22.87 6.85 -2.81
C SER A 136 22.88 6.37 -4.26
N GLU A 137 23.87 5.53 -4.62
CA GLU A 137 23.85 4.84 -5.91
C GLU A 137 22.66 3.86 -5.93
N GLY A 138 21.64 4.25 -6.69
CA GLY A 138 20.41 3.45 -6.83
C GLY A 138 20.57 2.33 -7.85
N ARG A 139 20.05 1.13 -7.56
CA ARG A 139 20.02 0.03 -8.52
C ARG A 139 18.67 -0.64 -8.62
N LEU A 140 18.26 -0.95 -9.84
CA LEU A 140 17.13 -1.84 -10.12
C LEU A 140 17.64 -3.27 -10.25
N GLU A 141 17.03 -4.17 -9.53
CA GLU A 141 17.27 -5.61 -9.57
C GLU A 141 16.03 -6.33 -10.10
N TYR A 142 16.21 -7.39 -10.87
CA TYR A 142 15.10 -8.19 -11.38
C TYR A 142 15.12 -9.58 -10.78
N MET A 143 13.96 -10.06 -10.34
CA MET A 143 13.78 -11.43 -9.86
C MET A 143 12.50 -12.02 -10.46
N SER A 144 12.60 -13.26 -10.97
CA SER A 144 11.44 -13.97 -11.50
C SER A 144 10.72 -14.74 -10.40
N ALA A 145 9.43 -14.50 -10.23
CA ALA A 145 8.54 -15.32 -9.41
C ALA A 145 7.08 -15.19 -9.86
N ASP A 146 6.32 -16.26 -9.66
CA ASP A 146 4.87 -16.21 -9.73
C ASP A 146 4.33 -15.74 -8.38
N VAL A 147 3.65 -14.60 -8.34
CA VAL A 147 3.10 -14.06 -7.09
C VAL A 147 2.03 -14.96 -6.46
N ARG A 148 1.51 -15.95 -7.18
CA ARG A 148 0.55 -16.95 -6.69
C ARG A 148 1.22 -18.06 -5.85
N ASP A 149 2.54 -18.20 -5.96
CA ASP A 149 3.34 -19.15 -5.19
C ASP A 149 3.86 -18.47 -3.92
N GLN A 150 3.17 -18.69 -2.83
CA GLN A 150 3.48 -18.09 -1.54
C GLN A 150 4.90 -18.41 -1.06
N GLU A 151 5.30 -19.68 -1.16
CA GLU A 151 6.62 -20.12 -0.66
C GLU A 151 7.75 -19.51 -1.48
N ALA A 152 7.61 -19.46 -2.81
CA ALA A 152 8.58 -18.82 -3.70
C ALA A 152 8.70 -17.32 -3.40
N VAL A 153 7.59 -16.62 -3.21
CA VAL A 153 7.57 -15.19 -2.90
C VAL A 153 8.15 -14.89 -1.51
N TRP A 154 7.87 -15.71 -0.50
CA TRP A 154 8.48 -15.59 0.83
C TRP A 154 9.99 -15.82 0.78
N LYS A 155 10.45 -16.86 0.07
CA LYS A 155 11.87 -17.15 -0.13
C LYS A 155 12.61 -16.02 -0.84
N LEU A 156 11.94 -15.36 -1.79
CA LEU A 156 12.45 -14.18 -2.46
C LEU A 156 12.63 -13.02 -1.47
N GLY A 157 11.63 -12.74 -0.64
CA GLY A 157 11.74 -11.72 0.43
C GLY A 157 12.89 -12.01 1.39
N GLU A 158 13.06 -13.27 1.81
CA GLU A 158 14.18 -13.69 2.65
C GLU A 158 15.54 -13.47 1.95
N THR A 159 15.62 -13.79 0.66
CA THR A 159 16.85 -13.60 -0.14
C THR A 159 17.23 -12.11 -0.21
N ILE A 160 16.24 -11.22 -0.45
CA ILE A 160 16.46 -9.77 -0.44
C ILE A 160 16.93 -9.33 0.95
N GLY A 161 16.21 -9.72 2.00
CA GLY A 161 16.57 -9.37 3.37
C GLY A 161 17.97 -9.83 3.77
N ASN A 162 18.35 -11.04 3.40
CA ASN A 162 19.70 -11.58 3.68
C ASN A 162 20.81 -10.81 2.92
N ARG A 163 20.53 -10.41 1.66
CA ARG A 163 21.49 -9.65 0.84
C ARG A 163 21.66 -8.21 1.33
N GLU A 164 20.57 -7.56 1.68
CA GLU A 164 20.53 -6.13 1.94
C GLU A 164 20.61 -5.76 3.43
N GLY A 165 20.31 -6.69 4.33
CA GLY A 165 20.23 -6.43 5.76
C GLY A 165 18.98 -5.62 6.17
N ARG A 166 18.07 -5.34 5.22
CA ARG A 166 16.82 -4.59 5.44
C ARG A 166 15.82 -4.74 4.29
N VAL A 167 14.57 -4.47 4.56
CA VAL A 167 13.53 -4.14 3.57
C VAL A 167 12.68 -3.04 4.20
N ASP A 168 12.44 -1.95 3.48
CA ASP A 168 11.80 -0.73 4.02
C ASP A 168 10.49 -0.36 3.33
N ALA A 169 10.39 -0.68 2.05
CA ALA A 169 9.18 -0.40 1.27
C ALA A 169 8.75 -1.62 0.45
N CYS A 170 7.46 -1.75 0.26
CA CYS A 170 6.86 -2.76 -0.62
C CYS A 170 5.75 -2.12 -1.46
N VAL A 171 5.76 -2.39 -2.77
CA VAL A 171 4.68 -2.03 -3.68
C VAL A 171 4.15 -3.33 -4.30
N ALA A 172 2.99 -3.78 -3.86
CA ALA A 172 2.32 -4.96 -4.40
C ALA A 172 1.46 -4.54 -5.60
N ALA A 173 2.07 -4.47 -6.80
CA ALA A 173 1.44 -3.94 -8.01
C ALA A 173 1.11 -5.02 -9.06
N ALA A 174 1.47 -6.28 -8.83
CA ALA A 174 1.07 -7.37 -9.72
C ALA A 174 -0.47 -7.48 -9.79
N GLY A 175 -1.01 -7.55 -10.99
CA GLY A 175 -2.45 -7.65 -11.18
C GLY A 175 -2.83 -7.97 -12.61
N VAL A 176 -4.01 -8.56 -12.76
CA VAL A 176 -4.60 -8.92 -14.06
C VAL A 176 -6.04 -8.44 -14.15
N LEU A 177 -6.45 -8.11 -15.36
CA LEU A 177 -7.84 -7.90 -15.75
C LEU A 177 -8.19 -8.94 -16.81
N LYS A 178 -9.24 -9.73 -16.59
CA LYS A 178 -9.75 -10.67 -17.59
C LYS A 178 -10.84 -10.01 -18.42
N SER A 179 -11.10 -10.58 -19.59
CA SER A 179 -12.10 -10.09 -20.55
C SER A 179 -13.51 -10.00 -19.96
N HIS A 180 -14.31 -9.15 -20.57
CA HIS A 180 -15.71 -8.95 -20.21
C HIS A 180 -16.50 -10.26 -20.33
N THR A 181 -17.05 -10.72 -19.21
CA THR A 181 -17.97 -11.85 -19.20
C THR A 181 -19.13 -11.47 -18.27
N ASP A 182 -20.35 -11.69 -18.75
CA ASP A 182 -21.56 -11.48 -17.94
C ASP A 182 -21.46 -12.21 -16.60
N CYS A 183 -21.88 -11.56 -15.53
CA CYS A 183 -21.72 -12.10 -14.18
C CYS A 183 -22.50 -13.41 -13.94
N LEU A 184 -23.63 -13.61 -14.64
CA LEU A 184 -24.44 -14.83 -14.52
C LEU A 184 -23.77 -16.05 -15.16
N THR A 185 -22.86 -15.82 -16.11
CA THR A 185 -22.16 -16.88 -16.86
C THR A 185 -20.64 -16.84 -16.63
N TYR A 186 -20.19 -16.07 -15.64
CA TYR A 186 -18.76 -15.90 -15.40
C TYR A 186 -18.11 -17.23 -14.98
N PRO A 187 -17.07 -17.71 -15.71
CA PRO A 187 -16.45 -18.99 -15.41
C PRO A 187 -15.72 -18.98 -14.07
N ALA A 188 -16.02 -19.92 -13.19
CA ALA A 188 -15.39 -20.03 -11.86
C ALA A 188 -13.86 -20.06 -11.93
N LYS A 189 -13.29 -20.75 -12.92
CA LYS A 189 -11.83 -20.81 -13.12
C LYS A 189 -11.23 -19.43 -13.41
N GLN A 190 -11.86 -18.61 -14.26
CA GLN A 190 -11.37 -17.25 -14.54
C GLN A 190 -11.51 -16.35 -13.32
N PHE A 191 -12.59 -16.49 -12.55
CA PHE A 191 -12.77 -15.76 -11.29
C PHE A 191 -11.63 -16.09 -10.33
N GLN A 192 -11.34 -17.38 -10.14
CA GLN A 192 -10.27 -17.84 -9.27
C GLN A 192 -8.89 -17.33 -9.72
N GLU A 193 -8.58 -17.37 -11.04
CA GLU A 193 -7.32 -16.84 -11.57
C GLU A 193 -7.13 -15.34 -11.25
N VAL A 194 -8.20 -14.54 -11.29
CA VAL A 194 -8.15 -13.12 -10.92
C VAL A 194 -7.90 -12.97 -9.42
N MET A 195 -8.59 -13.76 -8.59
CA MET A 195 -8.40 -13.73 -7.13
C MET A 195 -7.00 -14.19 -6.74
N ASP A 196 -6.46 -15.22 -7.38
CA ASP A 196 -5.12 -15.75 -7.09
C ASP A 196 -4.02 -14.72 -7.35
N VAL A 197 -4.14 -13.92 -8.41
CA VAL A 197 -3.15 -12.86 -8.69
C VAL A 197 -3.44 -11.59 -7.87
N ASN A 198 -4.67 -11.07 -7.97
CA ASN A 198 -5.00 -9.74 -7.47
C ASN A 198 -5.19 -9.69 -5.95
N VAL A 199 -5.47 -10.81 -5.31
CA VAL A 199 -5.69 -10.89 -3.85
C VAL A 199 -4.59 -11.71 -3.18
N ASN A 200 -4.47 -13.00 -3.53
CA ASN A 200 -3.46 -13.87 -2.92
C ASN A 200 -2.04 -13.37 -3.23
N GLY A 201 -1.75 -13.02 -4.49
CA GLY A 201 -0.44 -12.50 -4.90
C GLY A 201 -0.07 -11.18 -4.23
N VAL A 202 -1.05 -10.29 -4.02
CA VAL A 202 -0.86 -9.04 -3.26
C VAL A 202 -0.54 -9.34 -1.79
N LEU A 203 -1.30 -10.27 -1.17
CA LEU A 203 -1.04 -10.69 0.21
C LEU A 203 0.36 -11.31 0.36
N PHE A 204 0.74 -12.25 -0.51
CA PHE A 204 2.01 -12.95 -0.42
C PHE A 204 3.20 -12.01 -0.63
N THR A 205 3.09 -11.05 -1.55
CA THR A 205 4.08 -9.98 -1.75
C THR A 205 4.22 -9.12 -0.49
N ALA A 206 3.09 -8.70 0.08
CA ALA A 206 3.08 -7.91 1.31
C ALA A 206 3.66 -8.66 2.51
N GLN A 207 3.36 -9.97 2.64
CA GLN A 207 3.92 -10.84 3.66
C GLN A 207 5.43 -10.99 3.53
N ALA A 208 5.93 -11.22 2.30
CA ALA A 208 7.36 -11.37 2.05
C ALA A 208 8.18 -10.16 2.52
N ALA A 209 7.71 -8.94 2.21
CA ALA A 209 8.35 -7.72 2.68
C ALA A 209 8.12 -7.50 4.19
N GLY A 210 6.89 -7.66 4.67
CA GLY A 210 6.50 -7.44 6.06
C GLY A 210 7.25 -8.36 7.05
N GLN A 211 7.52 -9.61 6.66
CA GLN A 211 8.36 -10.54 7.44
C GLN A 211 9.78 -9.99 7.63
N GLN A 212 10.38 -9.43 6.58
CA GLN A 212 11.73 -8.87 6.68
C GLN A 212 11.71 -7.52 7.45
N MET A 213 10.73 -6.66 7.23
CA MET A 213 10.54 -5.44 8.03
C MET A 213 10.44 -5.77 9.54
N ALA A 214 9.66 -6.79 9.88
CA ALA A 214 9.54 -7.26 11.26
C ALA A 214 10.83 -7.90 11.80
N ARG A 215 11.53 -8.68 10.99
CA ARG A 215 12.80 -9.34 11.34
C ARG A 215 13.89 -8.34 11.69
N PHE A 216 14.05 -7.29 10.89
CA PHE A 216 15.07 -6.26 11.13
C PHE A 216 14.62 -5.17 12.11
N GLY A 217 13.32 -5.06 12.39
CA GLY A 217 12.78 -4.14 13.39
C GLY A 217 12.85 -2.66 13.01
N ASN A 218 13.12 -2.33 11.74
CA ASN A 218 13.21 -0.95 11.26
C ASN A 218 11.82 -0.31 10.99
N GLY A 219 10.74 -1.11 11.07
CA GLY A 219 9.44 -0.69 10.55
C GLY A 219 9.43 -0.76 9.02
N GLY A 220 8.50 -0.06 8.38
CA GLY A 220 8.43 -0.01 6.93
C GLY A 220 7.10 0.49 6.39
N SER A 221 6.98 0.50 5.06
CA SER A 221 5.76 0.91 4.36
C SER A 221 5.37 -0.11 3.29
N ILE A 222 4.15 -0.62 3.38
CA ILE A 222 3.55 -1.54 2.40
C ILE A 222 2.44 -0.78 1.66
N ILE A 223 2.56 -0.73 0.34
CA ILE A 223 1.63 -0.07 -0.58
C ILE A 223 0.98 -1.17 -1.43
N LEU A 224 -0.30 -1.42 -1.20
CA LEU A 224 -1.08 -2.37 -1.99
C LEU A 224 -1.74 -1.63 -3.15
N VAL A 225 -1.43 -2.01 -4.38
CA VAL A 225 -2.04 -1.37 -5.56
C VAL A 225 -3.44 -1.96 -5.78
N ALA A 226 -4.44 -1.21 -5.29
CA ALA A 226 -5.84 -1.51 -5.50
C ALA A 226 -6.33 -0.93 -6.85
N SER A 227 -7.44 -0.24 -6.85
CA SER A 227 -8.03 0.49 -7.97
C SER A 227 -9.22 1.30 -7.45
N MET A 228 -9.59 2.38 -8.12
CA MET A 228 -10.91 2.99 -7.90
C MET A 228 -12.05 1.97 -8.02
N SER A 229 -11.86 0.93 -8.84
CA SER A 229 -12.80 -0.18 -9.03
C SER A 229 -13.04 -1.03 -7.77
N GLY A 230 -12.22 -0.84 -6.73
CA GLY A 230 -12.47 -1.42 -5.41
C GLY A 230 -13.53 -0.67 -4.59
N SER A 231 -13.74 0.61 -4.88
CA SER A 231 -14.67 1.50 -4.17
C SER A 231 -15.92 1.82 -4.98
N ILE A 232 -15.85 1.71 -6.32
CA ILE A 232 -16.95 1.97 -7.24
C ILE A 232 -17.12 0.81 -8.23
N THR A 233 -18.26 0.79 -8.92
CA THR A 233 -18.49 -0.10 -10.07
C THR A 233 -18.30 0.68 -11.36
N ASN A 234 -17.49 0.14 -12.26
CA ASN A 234 -17.23 0.77 -13.56
C ASN A 234 -18.46 0.65 -14.46
N LYS A 235 -19.05 1.79 -14.81
CA LYS A 235 -20.26 1.85 -15.64
C LYS A 235 -20.03 1.17 -17.00
N ASP A 236 -20.98 0.31 -17.40
CA ASP A 236 -20.99 -0.45 -18.66
C ASP A 236 -19.81 -1.44 -18.82
N HIS A 237 -19.21 -1.88 -17.72
CA HIS A 237 -18.16 -2.88 -17.72
C HIS A 237 -18.55 -4.12 -16.90
N ALA A 238 -18.45 -5.30 -17.51
CA ALA A 238 -18.67 -6.59 -16.86
C ALA A 238 -17.37 -7.05 -16.16
N TRP A 239 -17.00 -6.40 -15.04
CA TRP A 239 -15.73 -6.61 -14.32
C TRP A 239 -15.95 -7.15 -12.90
N VAL A 240 -16.91 -8.04 -12.70
CA VAL A 240 -17.27 -8.55 -11.37
C VAL A 240 -16.06 -9.13 -10.62
N SER A 241 -15.20 -9.91 -11.27
CA SER A 241 -14.01 -10.50 -10.63
C SER A 241 -12.98 -9.45 -10.26
N TYR A 242 -12.70 -8.52 -11.17
CA TYR A 242 -11.73 -7.45 -10.95
C TYR A 242 -12.16 -6.53 -9.81
N ASN A 243 -13.39 -6.01 -9.88
CA ASN A 243 -13.93 -5.11 -8.86
C ASN A 243 -13.94 -5.79 -7.48
N THR A 244 -14.40 -7.06 -7.41
CA THR A 244 -14.37 -7.84 -6.17
C THR A 244 -12.94 -8.00 -5.65
N SER A 245 -11.98 -8.33 -6.52
CA SER A 245 -10.58 -8.49 -6.10
C SER A 245 -9.99 -7.19 -5.56
N LYS A 246 -10.29 -6.05 -6.18
CA LYS A 246 -9.77 -4.74 -5.73
C LYS A 246 -10.44 -4.24 -4.46
N SER A 247 -11.74 -4.56 -4.25
CA SER A 247 -12.42 -4.33 -2.95
C SER A 247 -11.79 -5.17 -1.83
N ALA A 248 -11.41 -6.42 -2.11
CA ALA A 248 -10.71 -7.27 -1.14
C ALA A 248 -9.35 -6.68 -0.72
N VAL A 249 -8.59 -6.09 -1.67
CA VAL A 249 -7.32 -5.42 -1.38
C VAL A 249 -7.50 -4.20 -0.47
N LEU A 250 -8.57 -3.41 -0.65
CA LEU A 250 -8.89 -2.28 0.24
C LEU A 250 -9.11 -2.74 1.68
N GLN A 251 -9.87 -3.82 1.88
CA GLN A 251 -10.11 -4.36 3.21
C GLN A 251 -8.86 -5.03 3.79
N MET A 252 -8.07 -5.71 2.97
CA MET A 252 -6.80 -6.31 3.35
C MET A 252 -5.86 -5.27 3.94
N ALA A 253 -5.72 -4.10 3.30
CA ALA A 253 -4.86 -3.02 3.80
C ALA A 253 -5.28 -2.55 5.19
N ARG A 254 -6.59 -2.38 5.45
CA ARG A 254 -7.09 -1.98 6.78
C ARG A 254 -6.77 -3.02 7.85
N SER A 255 -6.99 -4.31 7.56
CA SER A 255 -6.68 -5.40 8.48
C SER A 255 -5.18 -5.47 8.78
N MET A 256 -4.34 -5.45 7.73
CA MET A 256 -2.89 -5.48 7.89
C MET A 256 -2.35 -4.25 8.63
N ALA A 257 -2.91 -3.07 8.41
CA ALA A 257 -2.52 -1.84 9.13
C ALA A 257 -2.72 -1.98 10.64
N CYS A 258 -3.85 -2.58 11.06
CA CYS A 258 -4.13 -2.82 12.47
C CYS A 258 -3.17 -3.86 13.09
N GLU A 259 -2.88 -4.94 12.36
CA GLU A 259 -2.02 -6.02 12.85
C GLU A 259 -0.52 -5.64 12.87
N LEU A 260 -0.08 -4.83 11.91
CA LEU A 260 1.33 -4.51 11.71
C LEU A 260 1.75 -3.17 12.32
N GLY A 261 0.80 -2.32 12.70
CA GLY A 261 1.07 -1.04 13.36
C GLY A 261 1.98 -1.14 14.59
N PRO A 262 1.78 -2.11 15.53
CA PRO A 262 2.68 -2.31 16.66
C PRO A 262 4.13 -2.64 16.28
N LYS A 263 4.36 -3.12 15.05
CA LYS A 263 5.68 -3.37 14.47
C LYS A 263 6.25 -2.17 13.70
N ARG A 264 5.57 -1.03 13.75
CA ARG A 264 5.91 0.20 13.01
C ARG A 264 5.89 0.00 11.47
N ILE A 265 5.05 -0.92 10.99
CA ILE A 265 4.84 -1.16 9.57
C ILE A 265 3.51 -0.53 9.19
N ARG A 266 3.55 0.44 8.28
CA ARG A 266 2.35 1.08 7.73
C ARG A 266 1.85 0.29 6.53
N VAL A 267 0.54 0.21 6.35
CA VAL A 267 -0.07 -0.44 5.19
C VAL A 267 -1.16 0.45 4.64
N ASN A 268 -1.04 0.85 3.38
CA ASN A 268 -2.00 1.69 2.69
C ASN A 268 -2.31 1.13 1.30
N THR A 269 -3.42 1.53 0.72
CA THR A 269 -3.71 1.28 -0.69
C THR A 269 -3.43 2.51 -1.54
N LEU A 270 -2.94 2.28 -2.74
CA LEU A 270 -2.95 3.22 -3.84
C LEU A 270 -3.99 2.72 -4.86
N SER A 271 -5.00 3.53 -5.11
CA SER A 271 -6.14 3.22 -5.98
C SER A 271 -6.14 4.11 -7.23
N PRO A 272 -5.46 3.68 -8.32
CA PRO A 272 -5.50 4.40 -9.59
C PRO A 272 -6.88 4.38 -10.23
N GLY A 273 -7.20 5.44 -10.96
CA GLY A 273 -8.30 5.47 -11.91
C GLY A 273 -7.91 4.85 -13.26
N HIS A 274 -8.54 5.33 -14.33
CA HIS A 274 -8.14 4.98 -15.69
C HIS A 274 -6.79 5.62 -16.03
N ILE A 275 -5.74 4.77 -16.13
CA ILE A 275 -4.39 5.18 -16.49
C ILE A 275 -4.02 4.59 -17.85
N TYR A 276 -3.43 5.40 -18.74
CA TYR A 276 -2.96 4.93 -20.02
C TYR A 276 -1.67 4.11 -19.86
N THR A 277 -1.80 2.81 -20.00
CA THR A 277 -0.69 1.85 -19.92
C THR A 277 -0.74 0.90 -21.11
N ASN A 278 0.30 0.11 -21.36
CA ASN A 278 0.27 -0.92 -22.41
C ASN A 278 -0.90 -1.91 -22.23
N MET A 279 -1.33 -2.17 -20.99
CA MET A 279 -2.50 -3.00 -20.72
C MET A 279 -3.80 -2.33 -21.18
N THR A 280 -3.98 -1.06 -20.88
CA THR A 280 -5.17 -0.29 -21.26
C THR A 280 -5.13 0.13 -22.72
N ALA A 281 -3.95 0.42 -23.29
CA ALA A 281 -3.79 0.73 -24.71
C ALA A 281 -4.27 -0.41 -25.60
N ALA A 282 -3.85 -1.64 -25.34
CA ALA A 282 -4.30 -2.80 -26.11
C ALA A 282 -5.82 -2.99 -26.10
N TYR A 283 -6.49 -2.58 -25.01
CA TYR A 283 -7.94 -2.58 -24.91
C TYR A 283 -8.57 -1.39 -25.66
N LEU A 284 -8.00 -0.20 -25.50
CA LEU A 284 -8.47 1.03 -26.16
C LEU A 284 -8.27 0.99 -27.68
N ASP A 285 -7.21 0.35 -28.18
CA ASP A 285 -6.95 0.17 -29.60
C ASP A 285 -8.05 -0.61 -30.30
N THR A 286 -8.70 -1.54 -29.59
CA THR A 286 -9.86 -2.30 -30.10
C THR A 286 -11.18 -1.55 -29.94
N GLN A 287 -11.25 -0.53 -29.08
CA GLN A 287 -12.45 0.24 -28.75
C GLN A 287 -12.12 1.73 -28.55
N PRO A 288 -11.73 2.47 -29.61
CA PRO A 288 -11.26 3.86 -29.47
C PRO A 288 -12.26 4.81 -28.80
N HIS A 289 -13.56 4.59 -28.94
CA HIS A 289 -14.60 5.37 -28.31
C HIS A 289 -14.58 5.32 -26.78
N LEU A 290 -13.92 4.32 -26.20
CA LEU A 290 -13.79 4.22 -24.74
C LEU A 290 -12.82 5.25 -24.15
N LEU A 291 -11.86 5.74 -24.92
CA LEU A 291 -10.95 6.78 -24.45
C LEU A 291 -11.74 8.05 -24.11
N ASP A 292 -12.57 8.53 -25.05
CA ASP A 292 -13.40 9.72 -24.82
C ASP A 292 -14.42 9.48 -23.70
N LYS A 293 -15.02 8.29 -23.68
CA LYS A 293 -15.94 7.91 -22.62
C LYS A 293 -15.28 7.94 -21.23
N TRP A 294 -14.12 7.32 -21.07
CA TRP A 294 -13.41 7.31 -19.79
C TRP A 294 -12.92 8.72 -19.40
N ALA A 295 -12.45 9.49 -20.37
CA ALA A 295 -12.07 10.90 -20.15
C ALA A 295 -13.25 11.72 -19.64
N SER A 296 -14.42 11.60 -20.25
CA SER A 296 -15.63 12.35 -19.88
C SER A 296 -16.20 11.98 -18.50
N LEU A 297 -15.86 10.80 -17.98
CA LEU A 297 -16.26 10.37 -16.63
C LEU A 297 -15.34 10.93 -15.53
N ASN A 298 -14.25 11.59 -15.88
CA ASN A 298 -13.33 12.20 -14.93
C ASN A 298 -13.55 13.73 -14.87
N PRO A 299 -13.68 14.34 -13.70
CA PRO A 299 -13.70 15.80 -13.57
C PRO A 299 -12.54 16.52 -14.26
N LEU A 300 -11.35 15.88 -14.32
CA LEU A 300 -10.20 16.45 -15.05
C LEU A 300 -10.28 16.30 -16.57
N GLY A 301 -11.34 15.69 -17.12
CA GLY A 301 -11.59 15.57 -18.55
C GLY A 301 -10.61 14.70 -19.34
N ARG A 302 -9.82 13.85 -18.67
CA ARG A 302 -8.83 12.97 -19.28
C ARG A 302 -8.58 11.73 -18.47
N ILE A 303 -7.93 10.73 -19.04
CA ILE A 303 -7.33 9.62 -18.29
C ILE A 303 -5.93 10.02 -17.77
N GLY A 304 -5.42 9.31 -16.78
CA GLY A 304 -4.12 9.57 -16.18
C GLY A 304 -2.96 8.95 -16.96
N ARG A 305 -1.74 9.42 -16.68
CA ARG A 305 -0.49 8.81 -17.11
C ARG A 305 0.16 8.04 -15.97
N PRO A 306 0.99 7.01 -16.24
CA PRO A 306 1.71 6.25 -15.21
C PRO A 306 2.53 7.13 -14.27
N ASP A 307 3.20 8.16 -14.82
CA ASP A 307 4.06 9.09 -14.07
C ASP A 307 3.30 9.94 -13.03
N GLU A 308 1.99 10.08 -13.15
CA GLU A 308 1.17 10.80 -12.17
C GLU A 308 0.99 10.06 -10.83
N LEU A 309 1.43 8.80 -10.75
CA LEU A 309 1.44 8.02 -9.50
C LEU A 309 2.75 8.12 -8.72
N ARG A 310 3.83 8.64 -9.33
CA ARG A 310 5.19 8.69 -8.78
C ARG A 310 5.25 9.42 -7.44
N GLY A 311 4.68 10.63 -7.37
CA GLY A 311 4.69 11.45 -6.16
C GLY A 311 4.00 10.78 -4.98
N VAL A 312 2.86 10.13 -5.22
CA VAL A 312 2.10 9.41 -4.18
C VAL A 312 2.87 8.20 -3.67
N VAL A 313 3.51 7.45 -4.55
CA VAL A 313 4.34 6.30 -4.16
C VAL A 313 5.54 6.75 -3.32
N ALA A 314 6.25 7.79 -3.73
CA ALA A 314 7.37 8.36 -2.96
C ALA A 314 6.89 8.85 -1.59
N TRP A 315 5.75 9.54 -1.51
CA TRP A 315 5.15 9.97 -0.25
C TRP A 315 4.80 8.80 0.65
N LEU A 316 4.07 7.79 0.15
CA LEU A 316 3.67 6.63 0.94
C LEU A 316 4.86 5.80 1.43
N ALA A 317 5.91 5.68 0.61
CA ALA A 317 7.12 4.91 0.96
C ALA A 317 8.03 5.63 1.96
N SER A 318 7.94 6.96 2.06
CA SER A 318 8.85 7.81 2.84
C SER A 318 8.33 8.18 4.23
N ASP A 319 9.16 8.91 4.98
CA ASP A 319 8.81 9.42 6.30
C ASP A 319 7.82 10.60 6.25
N ALA A 320 7.57 11.17 5.08
CA ALA A 320 6.54 12.20 4.88
C ALA A 320 5.12 11.70 5.16
N SER A 321 4.93 10.37 5.30
CA SER A 321 3.64 9.72 5.57
C SER A 321 3.61 8.85 6.83
N THR A 322 4.46 9.13 7.82
CA THR A 322 4.61 8.28 9.03
C THR A 322 3.33 8.07 9.84
N PHE A 323 2.37 8.98 9.74
CA PHE A 323 1.07 8.86 10.42
C PHE A 323 -0.07 8.40 9.51
N CYS A 324 0.25 7.97 8.27
CA CYS A 324 -0.72 7.46 7.29
C CYS A 324 -0.65 5.92 7.25
N THR A 325 -1.67 5.24 7.77
CA THR A 325 -1.83 3.79 7.69
C THR A 325 -3.31 3.40 7.64
N GLY A 326 -3.65 2.31 6.95
CA GLY A 326 -5.04 1.86 6.76
C GLY A 326 -5.85 2.73 5.80
N SER A 327 -5.22 3.65 5.09
CA SER A 327 -5.86 4.62 4.19
C SER A 327 -5.86 4.13 2.75
N ASP A 328 -6.89 4.54 2.00
CA ASP A 328 -6.96 4.38 0.54
C ASP A 328 -6.69 5.72 -0.14
N ILE A 329 -5.65 5.77 -0.97
CA ILE A 329 -5.27 6.98 -1.71
C ILE A 329 -5.74 6.84 -3.16
N LEU A 330 -6.83 7.52 -3.46
CA LEU A 330 -7.44 7.55 -4.79
C LEU A 330 -6.72 8.57 -5.69
N VAL A 331 -6.19 8.08 -6.82
CA VAL A 331 -5.56 8.91 -7.87
C VAL A 331 -6.29 8.62 -9.17
N SER A 332 -7.47 9.21 -9.36
CA SER A 332 -8.45 8.81 -10.37
C SER A 332 -8.93 9.95 -11.27
N GLY A 333 -8.31 11.13 -11.19
CA GLY A 333 -8.83 12.32 -11.90
C GLY A 333 -10.21 12.77 -11.41
N GLY A 334 -10.64 12.30 -10.22
CA GLY A 334 -11.93 12.61 -9.62
C GLY A 334 -13.06 11.65 -10.04
N HIS A 335 -12.80 10.57 -10.79
CA HIS A 335 -13.82 9.63 -11.28
C HIS A 335 -14.80 9.14 -10.20
N HIS A 336 -14.33 8.99 -8.96
CA HIS A 336 -15.11 8.49 -7.83
C HIS A 336 -15.85 9.59 -7.04
N ALA A 337 -15.75 10.85 -7.46
CA ALA A 337 -16.25 11.98 -6.70
C ALA A 337 -17.71 12.30 -6.96
N TRP A 338 -18.33 11.72 -7.99
CA TRP A 338 -19.74 11.87 -8.37
C TRP A 338 -20.46 10.56 -8.63
#